data_c3efcabc7a5ba043dd479521afd7bf26
#
_entry.id   c3efcabc7a5ba043dd479521afd7bf26
#
_cell.length_a   1.000
_cell.length_b   1.000
_cell.length_c   1.000
_cell.angle_alpha   90.00
_cell.angle_beta   90.00
_cell.angle_gamma   90.00
#
_symmetry.space_group_name_H-M   'P 1'
#
loop_
_entity.id
_entity.type
_entity.pdbx_description
1 polymer ?
#
loop_
_entity_poly.entity_id
_entity_poly.type
_entity_poly.pdbx_seq_one_letter_code
_entity_poly.pdbx_strand_id
1 'polypeptide(L)'
;KQIVELTKELELKNVVIIPVSATEGDNVTTKSENIPWYKGPALLSYLEDVDIKDENEEEGFFMPVQRVCRPDHTFRGFQGQIEAGEVKVGDEITTLPSNETAHVKSIHVGDKLSDSAFTGQPVTIQLDREVDVSRGCVLTIGSGAKVASSITATILWMDDDELFKGKNFFFKLGTKSIPGIVTEIEHTIDVNTGEEKPADKLKKNEIAVVKIAFSDKIVCDKFKNHKTLGEFILIDRVTDMTSACGVVEEVHTEESGLYEGRVDRNVRAAIKGQKAITAVFVDGVDGVNRGFVEDVEKALNIDGRHTYLYAPKEGEDFVNVVKHLSHAGILVLLLISQKQEKELAADKVEFTKDWNKNGKDVDKVAEFIKKQSVYD
;
A
#
# COMPACT_ATOMS: atom_id res chain seq x y z
N LYS A 1 -33.30 5.94 -17.99
CA LYS A 1 -32.44 7.08 -18.37
C LYS A 1 -31.23 7.16 -17.42
N GLN A 2 -31.42 7.28 -16.11
CA GLN A 2 -30.33 7.41 -15.12
C GLN A 2 -29.28 6.27 -15.23
N ILE A 3 -29.71 5.01 -15.34
CA ILE A 3 -28.79 3.86 -15.50
C ILE A 3 -27.96 4.01 -16.79
N VAL A 4 -28.58 4.42 -17.90
CA VAL A 4 -27.88 4.59 -19.18
C VAL A 4 -26.89 5.76 -19.15
N GLU A 5 -27.17 6.80 -18.39
CA GLU A 5 -26.22 7.91 -18.16
C GLU A 5 -25.05 7.44 -17.33
N LEU A 6 -25.31 6.75 -16.22
CA LEU A 6 -24.28 6.17 -15.34
C LEU A 6 -23.37 5.15 -16.07
N THR A 7 -23.95 4.26 -16.90
CA THR A 7 -23.14 3.29 -17.66
C THR A 7 -22.24 3.92 -18.70
N LYS A 8 -22.64 5.07 -19.26
CA LYS A 8 -21.78 5.84 -20.17
C LYS A 8 -20.66 6.57 -19.42
N GLU A 9 -20.98 7.16 -18.28
CA GLU A 9 -20.01 7.86 -17.42
C GLU A 9 -18.93 6.89 -16.91
N LEU A 10 -19.35 5.68 -16.54
CA LEU A 10 -18.44 4.62 -16.07
C LEU A 10 -17.80 3.80 -17.21
N GLU A 11 -18.04 4.16 -18.48
CA GLU A 11 -17.54 3.44 -19.68
C GLU A 11 -17.81 1.93 -19.66
N LEU A 12 -18.93 1.50 -19.02
CA LEU A 12 -19.28 0.09 -18.93
C LEU A 12 -19.74 -0.45 -20.28
N LYS A 13 -19.13 -1.56 -20.70
CA LYS A 13 -19.50 -2.28 -21.92
C LYS A 13 -20.50 -3.40 -21.58
N ASN A 14 -21.26 -3.84 -22.60
CA ASN A 14 -22.14 -5.02 -22.53
C ASN A 14 -23.16 -5.00 -21.36
N VAL A 15 -23.71 -3.82 -21.04
CA VAL A 15 -24.66 -3.66 -19.94
C VAL A 15 -26.05 -4.17 -20.31
N VAL A 16 -26.56 -5.14 -19.59
CA VAL A 16 -27.93 -5.65 -19.71
C VAL A 16 -28.76 -5.20 -18.50
N ILE A 17 -29.87 -4.51 -18.76
CA ILE A 17 -30.76 -4.00 -17.72
C ILE A 17 -31.97 -4.93 -17.61
N ILE A 18 -32.10 -5.59 -16.46
CA ILE A 18 -33.19 -6.53 -16.17
C ILE A 18 -34.01 -5.95 -15.01
N PRO A 19 -35.28 -5.56 -15.24
CA PRO A 19 -36.16 -5.12 -14.16
C PRO A 19 -36.64 -6.36 -13.37
N VAL A 20 -36.40 -6.37 -12.07
CA VAL A 20 -36.78 -7.48 -11.17
C VAL A 20 -37.55 -6.97 -9.96
N SER A 21 -38.45 -7.80 -9.42
CA SER A 21 -39.00 -7.66 -8.08
C SER A 21 -38.56 -8.86 -7.25
N ALA A 22 -37.70 -8.64 -6.28
CA ALA A 22 -37.20 -9.73 -5.44
C ALA A 22 -38.28 -10.29 -4.50
N THR A 23 -39.25 -9.46 -4.08
CA THR A 23 -40.36 -9.85 -3.20
C THR A 23 -41.43 -10.65 -3.91
N GLU A 24 -41.74 -10.27 -5.16
CA GLU A 24 -42.76 -10.93 -5.98
C GLU A 24 -42.19 -12.02 -6.89
N GLY A 25 -40.85 -12.09 -7.03
CA GLY A 25 -40.17 -13.03 -7.91
C GLY A 25 -40.24 -12.66 -9.40
N ASP A 26 -40.69 -11.46 -9.74
CA ASP A 26 -40.82 -11.00 -11.13
C ASP A 26 -39.48 -10.94 -11.84
N ASN A 27 -39.36 -11.61 -12.99
CA ASN A 27 -38.14 -11.69 -13.81
C ASN A 27 -36.89 -12.23 -13.06
N VAL A 28 -37.05 -12.90 -11.95
CA VAL A 28 -35.90 -13.54 -11.24
C VAL A 28 -35.59 -14.89 -11.90
N THR A 29 -36.47 -15.87 -11.84
CA THR A 29 -36.29 -17.21 -12.42
C THR A 29 -36.95 -17.36 -13.79
N THR A 30 -38.14 -16.77 -13.92
CA THR A 30 -38.96 -16.81 -15.14
C THR A 30 -39.42 -15.42 -15.52
N LYS A 31 -39.79 -15.21 -16.77
CA LYS A 31 -40.37 -13.96 -17.24
C LYS A 31 -41.69 -13.69 -16.57
N SER A 32 -41.85 -12.45 -16.03
CA SER A 32 -43.07 -12.04 -15.35
C SER A 32 -44.12 -11.51 -16.30
N GLU A 33 -45.37 -11.89 -16.05
CA GLU A 33 -46.55 -11.33 -16.73
C GLU A 33 -46.87 -9.90 -16.21
N ASN A 34 -46.39 -9.54 -15.03
CA ASN A 34 -46.58 -8.22 -14.43
C ASN A 34 -45.72 -7.12 -15.09
N ILE A 35 -44.69 -7.53 -15.86
CA ILE A 35 -43.75 -6.61 -16.55
C ILE A 35 -43.79 -6.84 -18.06
N PRO A 36 -44.95 -6.71 -18.73
CA PRO A 36 -45.14 -7.11 -20.14
C PRO A 36 -44.35 -6.26 -21.15
N TRP A 37 -43.90 -5.09 -20.74
CA TRP A 37 -43.09 -4.21 -21.57
C TRP A 37 -41.62 -4.65 -21.69
N TYR A 38 -41.13 -5.48 -20.76
CA TYR A 38 -39.79 -6.03 -20.82
C TYR A 38 -39.75 -7.30 -21.70
N LYS A 39 -38.86 -7.33 -22.68
CA LYS A 39 -38.73 -8.41 -23.65
C LYS A 39 -37.44 -9.21 -23.51
N GLY A 40 -36.55 -8.81 -22.60
CA GLY A 40 -35.27 -9.49 -22.35
C GLY A 40 -35.40 -10.83 -21.57
N PRO A 41 -34.28 -11.46 -21.20
CA PRO A 41 -34.25 -12.69 -20.41
C PRO A 41 -34.66 -12.44 -18.95
N ALA A 42 -35.02 -13.51 -18.23
CA ALA A 42 -35.05 -13.47 -16.77
C ALA A 42 -33.63 -13.45 -16.21
N LEU A 43 -33.47 -12.99 -14.97
CA LEU A 43 -32.15 -12.84 -14.35
C LEU A 43 -31.37 -14.17 -14.31
N LEU A 44 -32.01 -15.25 -13.87
CA LEU A 44 -31.37 -16.58 -13.77
C LEU A 44 -30.91 -17.07 -15.15
N SER A 45 -31.80 -17.01 -16.16
CA SER A 45 -31.45 -17.42 -17.53
C SER A 45 -30.29 -16.61 -18.10
N TYR A 46 -30.25 -15.27 -17.80
CA TYR A 46 -29.15 -14.44 -18.24
C TYR A 46 -27.82 -14.85 -17.57
N LEU A 47 -27.84 -15.14 -16.26
CA LEU A 47 -26.64 -15.56 -15.53
C LEU A 47 -26.12 -16.95 -15.96
N GLU A 48 -27.02 -17.84 -16.41
CA GLU A 48 -26.65 -19.15 -16.93
C GLU A 48 -26.06 -19.09 -18.36
N ASP A 49 -26.52 -18.12 -19.16
CA ASP A 49 -26.15 -18.00 -20.59
C ASP A 49 -25.04 -16.97 -20.85
N VAL A 50 -24.76 -16.06 -19.89
CA VAL A 50 -23.76 -15.03 -20.10
C VAL A 50 -22.36 -15.61 -20.27
N ASP A 51 -21.70 -15.24 -21.35
CA ASP A 51 -20.29 -15.57 -21.57
C ASP A 51 -19.43 -14.71 -20.64
N ILE A 52 -18.72 -15.38 -19.71
CA ILE A 52 -17.82 -14.78 -18.75
C ILE A 52 -16.35 -14.84 -19.19
N LYS A 53 -16.09 -15.25 -20.46
CA LYS A 53 -14.73 -15.18 -20.98
C LYS A 53 -14.28 -13.73 -21.00
N ASP A 54 -13.13 -13.49 -20.42
CA ASP A 54 -12.52 -12.15 -20.46
C ASP A 54 -12.26 -11.76 -21.92
N GLU A 55 -12.78 -10.61 -22.33
CA GLU A 55 -12.52 -10.04 -23.66
C GLU A 55 -11.03 -9.66 -23.87
N ASN A 56 -10.20 -9.80 -22.84
CA ASN A 56 -8.76 -9.50 -22.83
C ASN A 56 -7.89 -10.72 -23.23
N GLU A 57 -8.39 -11.62 -24.08
CA GLU A 57 -7.62 -12.79 -24.59
C GLU A 57 -6.36 -12.40 -25.41
N GLU A 58 -6.13 -11.11 -25.71
CA GLU A 58 -4.98 -10.64 -26.50
C GLU A 58 -3.75 -10.25 -25.66
N GLU A 59 -3.85 -10.24 -24.35
CA GLU A 59 -2.74 -9.83 -23.50
C GLU A 59 -1.92 -11.04 -23.06
N GLY A 60 -0.81 -11.29 -23.73
CA GLY A 60 0.28 -12.23 -23.45
C GLY A 60 0.23 -13.05 -22.16
N PHE A 61 1.08 -14.01 -22.04
CA PHE A 61 1.14 -14.85 -20.83
C PHE A 61 1.76 -14.11 -19.65
N PHE A 62 1.14 -14.25 -18.44
CA PHE A 62 1.83 -13.98 -17.19
C PHE A 62 1.39 -14.88 -16.04
N MET A 63 2.35 -15.20 -15.18
CA MET A 63 2.19 -16.02 -13.99
C MET A 63 2.98 -15.42 -12.82
N PRO A 64 2.31 -14.89 -11.78
CA PRO A 64 2.97 -14.50 -10.54
C PRO A 64 3.52 -15.73 -9.81
N VAL A 65 4.80 -15.70 -9.45
CA VAL A 65 5.43 -16.80 -8.74
C VAL A 65 5.07 -16.77 -7.26
N GLN A 66 4.38 -17.82 -6.82
CA GLN A 66 3.97 -17.98 -5.42
C GLN A 66 4.99 -18.77 -4.59
N ARG A 67 5.65 -19.74 -5.23
CA ARG A 67 6.61 -20.60 -4.57
C ARG A 67 7.67 -21.10 -5.56
N VAL A 68 8.90 -21.25 -5.08
CA VAL A 68 9.94 -22.00 -5.79
C VAL A 68 10.03 -23.39 -5.19
N CYS A 69 9.86 -24.42 -6.02
CA CYS A 69 9.94 -25.82 -5.64
C CYS A 69 11.28 -26.38 -6.08
N ARG A 70 12.04 -26.90 -5.14
CA ARG A 70 13.35 -27.53 -5.39
C ARG A 70 13.47 -28.80 -4.56
N PRO A 71 12.85 -29.92 -4.99
CA PRO A 71 12.88 -31.18 -4.27
C PRO A 71 14.30 -31.78 -4.22
N ASP A 72 15.11 -31.53 -5.25
CA ASP A 72 16.50 -31.94 -5.36
C ASP A 72 17.31 -30.95 -6.21
N HIS A 73 18.60 -31.24 -6.46
CA HIS A 73 19.51 -30.38 -7.21
C HIS A 73 19.28 -30.40 -8.74
N THR A 74 18.46 -31.33 -9.26
CA THR A 74 18.19 -31.45 -10.71
C THR A 74 16.90 -30.73 -11.14
N PHE A 75 16.04 -30.36 -10.18
CA PHE A 75 14.75 -29.76 -10.45
C PHE A 75 14.60 -28.43 -9.71
N ARG A 76 14.29 -27.37 -10.45
CA ARG A 76 13.83 -26.09 -9.92
C ARG A 76 12.60 -25.65 -10.68
N GLY A 77 11.45 -25.72 -10.03
CA GLY A 77 10.16 -25.34 -10.58
C GLY A 77 9.60 -24.07 -9.94
N PHE A 78 8.96 -23.23 -10.76
CA PHE A 78 8.28 -22.03 -10.35
C PHE A 78 6.79 -22.30 -10.31
N GLN A 79 6.19 -22.21 -9.12
CA GLN A 79 4.78 -22.54 -8.90
C GLN A 79 3.96 -21.25 -8.84
N GLY A 80 2.84 -21.25 -9.56
CA GLY A 80 1.88 -20.16 -9.60
C GLY A 80 0.62 -20.57 -10.34
N GLN A 81 -0.35 -19.68 -10.37
CA GLN A 81 -1.51 -19.76 -11.25
C GLN A 81 -1.25 -18.89 -12.48
N ILE A 82 -1.59 -19.38 -13.65
CA ILE A 82 -1.57 -18.57 -14.87
C ILE A 82 -2.75 -17.60 -14.79
N GLU A 83 -2.44 -16.30 -14.77
CA GLU A 83 -3.46 -15.26 -14.64
C GLU A 83 -3.96 -14.77 -16.02
N ALA A 84 -3.10 -14.85 -17.05
CA ALA A 84 -3.50 -14.57 -18.43
C ALA A 84 -2.69 -15.40 -19.43
N GLY A 85 -3.27 -15.63 -20.60
CA GLY A 85 -2.65 -16.24 -21.77
C GLY A 85 -2.42 -17.74 -21.67
N GLU A 86 -1.57 -18.22 -22.59
CA GLU A 86 -1.13 -19.62 -22.70
C GLU A 86 0.38 -19.67 -22.71
N VAL A 87 0.95 -20.76 -22.20
CA VAL A 87 2.38 -21.07 -22.25
C VAL A 87 2.61 -22.50 -22.72
N LYS A 88 3.62 -22.73 -23.55
CA LYS A 88 4.01 -24.02 -24.11
C LYS A 88 5.45 -24.38 -23.77
N VAL A 89 5.72 -25.67 -23.75
CA VAL A 89 7.10 -26.16 -23.65
C VAL A 89 7.90 -25.63 -24.85
N GLY A 90 9.06 -25.02 -24.57
CA GLY A 90 9.93 -24.38 -25.55
C GLY A 90 9.72 -22.88 -25.72
N ASP A 91 8.65 -22.29 -25.19
CA ASP A 91 8.43 -20.85 -25.25
C ASP A 91 9.53 -20.08 -24.50
N GLU A 92 9.94 -18.94 -25.04
CA GLU A 92 10.84 -18.02 -24.37
C GLU A 92 10.06 -17.16 -23.37
N ILE A 93 10.44 -17.25 -22.11
CA ILE A 93 9.86 -16.49 -21.01
C ILE A 93 10.83 -15.39 -20.57
N THR A 94 10.29 -14.21 -20.31
CA THR A 94 10.97 -13.13 -19.57
C THR A 94 10.60 -13.19 -18.09
N THR A 95 11.59 -13.06 -17.21
CA THR A 95 11.39 -13.02 -15.76
C THR A 95 11.44 -11.57 -15.28
N LEU A 96 10.44 -11.12 -14.53
CA LEU A 96 10.39 -9.77 -13.96
C LEU A 96 10.54 -9.83 -12.44
N PRO A 97 11.25 -8.88 -11.79
CA PRO A 97 11.83 -7.65 -12.34
C PRO A 97 13.25 -7.77 -12.91
N SER A 98 13.89 -8.96 -12.89
CA SER A 98 15.29 -9.17 -13.34
C SER A 98 15.50 -8.97 -14.83
N ASN A 99 14.42 -9.09 -15.61
CA ASN A 99 14.42 -8.99 -17.08
C ASN A 99 15.35 -10.02 -17.78
N GLU A 100 15.51 -11.19 -17.16
CA GLU A 100 16.24 -12.31 -17.75
C GLU A 100 15.31 -13.14 -18.63
N THR A 101 15.85 -13.78 -19.70
CA THR A 101 15.11 -14.70 -20.55
C THR A 101 15.55 -16.15 -20.37
N ALA A 102 14.63 -17.08 -20.49
CA ALA A 102 14.89 -18.52 -20.46
C ALA A 102 13.75 -19.25 -21.21
N HIS A 103 13.97 -20.51 -21.60
CA HIS A 103 12.92 -21.30 -22.26
C HIS A 103 12.24 -22.24 -21.27
N VAL A 104 10.96 -22.48 -21.51
CA VAL A 104 10.17 -23.46 -20.77
C VAL A 104 10.68 -24.86 -21.07
N LYS A 105 11.25 -25.52 -20.07
CA LYS A 105 11.74 -26.90 -20.17
C LYS A 105 10.65 -27.92 -19.94
N SER A 106 9.78 -27.70 -18.96
CA SER A 106 8.63 -28.56 -18.68
C SER A 106 7.53 -27.81 -17.94
N ILE A 107 6.30 -28.26 -18.12
CA ILE A 107 5.10 -27.75 -17.43
C ILE A 107 4.45 -28.91 -16.70
N HIS A 108 4.12 -28.71 -15.42
CA HIS A 108 3.35 -29.66 -14.63
C HIS A 108 2.03 -29.02 -14.23
N VAL A 109 0.92 -29.68 -14.56
CA VAL A 109 -0.44 -29.33 -14.12
C VAL A 109 -0.87 -30.39 -13.10
N GLY A 110 -0.87 -30.04 -11.82
CA GLY A 110 -0.93 -31.02 -10.75
C GLY A 110 0.28 -31.98 -10.81
N ASP A 111 0.03 -33.28 -10.84
CA ASP A 111 1.08 -34.33 -10.90
C ASP A 111 1.44 -34.78 -12.33
N LYS A 112 0.85 -34.12 -13.36
CA LYS A 112 1.01 -34.55 -14.76
C LYS A 112 1.84 -33.55 -15.56
N LEU A 113 2.73 -34.06 -16.40
CA LEU A 113 3.37 -33.29 -17.45
C LEU A 113 2.34 -32.86 -18.49
N SER A 114 2.49 -31.63 -18.97
CA SER A 114 1.67 -31.05 -20.04
C SER A 114 2.57 -30.33 -21.05
N ASP A 115 2.20 -30.36 -22.31
CA ASP A 115 2.90 -29.60 -23.35
C ASP A 115 2.52 -28.12 -23.36
N SER A 116 1.33 -27.79 -22.80
CA SER A 116 0.85 -26.40 -22.65
C SER A 116 0.01 -26.23 -21.40
N ALA A 117 -0.17 -24.99 -20.99
CA ALA A 117 -1.09 -24.60 -19.92
C ALA A 117 -1.64 -23.19 -20.18
N PHE A 118 -2.82 -22.89 -19.65
CA PHE A 118 -3.56 -21.66 -19.93
C PHE A 118 -4.16 -21.02 -18.69
N THR A 119 -4.71 -19.84 -18.87
CA THR A 119 -5.34 -19.01 -17.82
C THR A 119 -6.19 -19.82 -16.85
N GLY A 120 -6.02 -19.54 -15.55
CA GLY A 120 -6.74 -20.19 -14.45
C GLY A 120 -6.10 -21.48 -13.95
N GLN A 121 -5.12 -22.06 -14.67
CA GLN A 121 -4.47 -23.29 -14.24
C GLN A 121 -3.35 -23.04 -13.24
N PRO A 122 -3.33 -23.73 -12.08
CA PRO A 122 -2.18 -23.78 -11.19
C PRO A 122 -1.13 -24.72 -11.80
N VAL A 123 0.09 -24.21 -11.96
CA VAL A 123 1.17 -24.94 -12.65
C VAL A 123 2.49 -24.85 -11.92
N THR A 124 3.39 -25.78 -12.27
CA THR A 124 4.82 -25.69 -11.96
C THR A 124 5.59 -25.63 -13.30
N ILE A 125 6.26 -24.53 -13.55
CA ILE A 125 7.07 -24.32 -14.74
C ILE A 125 8.55 -24.51 -14.40
N GLN A 126 9.26 -25.38 -15.11
CA GLN A 126 10.70 -25.51 -15.06
C GLN A 126 11.31 -24.81 -16.26
N LEU A 127 12.35 -24.03 -16.05
CA LEU A 127 13.12 -23.35 -17.11
C LEU A 127 14.38 -24.15 -17.46
N ASP A 128 14.92 -23.91 -18.63
CA ASP A 128 16.08 -24.62 -19.20
C ASP A 128 17.42 -24.17 -18.57
N ARG A 129 17.44 -22.99 -17.91
CA ARG A 129 18.59 -22.46 -17.18
C ARG A 129 18.19 -21.88 -15.83
N GLU A 130 19.17 -21.66 -14.97
CA GLU A 130 18.99 -20.93 -13.73
C GLU A 130 18.78 -19.42 -14.00
N VAL A 131 17.78 -18.85 -13.37
CA VAL A 131 17.40 -17.42 -13.43
C VAL A 131 17.13 -16.91 -12.02
N ASP A 132 17.28 -15.60 -11.81
CA ASP A 132 16.95 -14.99 -10.52
C ASP A 132 15.43 -14.77 -10.37
N VAL A 133 14.74 -15.82 -9.94
CA VAL A 133 13.30 -15.83 -9.69
C VAL A 133 13.03 -16.37 -8.30
N SER A 134 12.24 -15.60 -7.56
CA SER A 134 11.75 -15.94 -6.23
C SER A 134 10.25 -15.62 -6.11
N ARG A 135 9.66 -15.87 -4.93
CA ARG A 135 8.29 -15.45 -4.65
C ARG A 135 8.15 -13.93 -4.86
N GLY A 136 7.13 -13.52 -5.60
CA GLY A 136 6.86 -12.13 -5.95
C GLY A 136 7.45 -11.68 -7.29
N CYS A 137 8.24 -12.52 -7.96
CA CYS A 137 8.58 -12.35 -9.37
C CYS A 137 7.42 -12.76 -10.27
N VAL A 138 7.45 -12.36 -11.54
CA VAL A 138 6.46 -12.71 -12.55
C VAL A 138 7.16 -13.31 -13.75
N LEU A 139 6.65 -14.45 -14.23
CA LEU A 139 7.03 -15.03 -15.51
C LEU A 139 6.07 -14.48 -16.58
N THR A 140 6.60 -14.00 -17.71
CA THR A 140 5.77 -13.33 -18.71
C THR A 140 6.23 -13.56 -20.14
N ILE A 141 5.26 -13.52 -21.08
CA ILE A 141 5.46 -13.46 -22.53
C ILE A 141 4.55 -12.37 -23.06
N GLY A 142 5.09 -11.17 -23.33
CA GLY A 142 4.34 -10.08 -23.98
C GLY A 142 3.15 -9.51 -23.19
N SER A 143 3.08 -9.69 -21.87
CA SER A 143 1.92 -9.30 -21.05
C SER A 143 1.76 -7.79 -20.81
N GLY A 144 2.68 -6.95 -21.21
CA GLY A 144 2.63 -5.52 -20.90
C GLY A 144 2.91 -5.15 -19.44
N ALA A 145 3.11 -6.13 -18.53
CA ALA A 145 3.45 -5.89 -17.14
C ALA A 145 4.72 -5.05 -16.99
N LYS A 146 4.72 -4.11 -16.06
CA LYS A 146 5.78 -3.12 -15.89
C LYS A 146 6.50 -3.30 -14.57
N VAL A 147 7.76 -2.92 -14.56
CA VAL A 147 8.57 -2.83 -13.34
C VAL A 147 8.57 -1.38 -12.88
N ALA A 148 8.03 -1.13 -11.70
CA ALA A 148 7.82 0.21 -11.16
C ALA A 148 8.50 0.45 -9.82
N SER A 149 8.88 1.71 -9.57
CA SER A 149 9.31 2.21 -8.26
C SER A 149 8.24 3.04 -7.55
N SER A 150 7.20 3.45 -8.28
CA SER A 150 6.05 4.18 -7.72
C SER A 150 4.80 4.01 -8.59
N ILE A 151 3.65 4.27 -8.00
CA ILE A 151 2.34 4.21 -8.65
C ILE A 151 1.47 5.38 -8.23
N THR A 152 0.49 5.74 -9.08
CA THR A 152 -0.72 6.44 -8.68
C THR A 152 -1.85 5.42 -8.54
N ALA A 153 -2.60 5.50 -7.45
CA ALA A 153 -3.60 4.50 -7.11
C ALA A 153 -4.82 5.12 -6.44
N THR A 154 -6.00 4.56 -6.72
CA THR A 154 -7.20 4.82 -5.93
C THR A 154 -7.24 3.88 -4.74
N ILE A 155 -7.39 4.41 -3.53
CA ILE A 155 -7.47 3.64 -2.29
C ILE A 155 -8.77 3.92 -1.53
N LEU A 156 -9.25 2.90 -0.83
CA LEU A 156 -10.24 3.03 0.24
C LEU A 156 -9.50 2.94 1.57
N TRP A 157 -9.56 4.00 2.36
CA TRP A 157 -8.95 4.05 3.68
C TRP A 157 -9.86 3.40 4.72
N MET A 158 -9.38 2.39 5.46
CA MET A 158 -10.19 1.58 6.39
C MET A 158 -9.74 1.70 7.85
N ASP A 159 -8.58 2.32 8.10
CA ASP A 159 -8.02 2.47 9.44
C ASP A 159 -8.77 3.53 10.26
N ASP A 160 -8.74 3.39 11.60
CA ASP A 160 -9.28 4.39 12.52
C ASP A 160 -8.36 5.61 12.64
N ASP A 161 -7.05 5.41 12.48
CA ASP A 161 -6.06 6.49 12.39
C ASP A 161 -6.10 7.15 11.01
N GLU A 162 -5.98 8.48 10.96
CA GLU A 162 -5.96 9.23 9.69
C GLU A 162 -4.70 8.88 8.86
N LEU A 163 -4.88 8.76 7.53
CA LEU A 163 -3.76 8.72 6.60
C LEU A 163 -3.27 10.15 6.33
N PHE A 164 -1.97 10.33 6.32
CA PHE A 164 -1.31 11.58 5.94
C PHE A 164 -0.07 11.30 5.08
N LYS A 165 0.36 12.30 4.35
CA LYS A 165 1.58 12.26 3.55
C LYS A 165 2.79 11.87 4.39
N GLY A 166 3.56 10.90 3.91
CA GLY A 166 4.75 10.39 4.59
C GLY A 166 4.51 9.17 5.47
N LYS A 167 3.25 8.74 5.68
CA LYS A 167 2.96 7.49 6.39
C LYS A 167 3.41 6.30 5.56
N ASN A 168 4.10 5.34 6.20
CA ASN A 168 4.67 4.18 5.54
C ASN A 168 3.97 2.90 5.96
N PHE A 169 3.89 1.95 5.02
CA PHE A 169 3.16 0.70 5.14
C PHE A 169 3.97 -0.45 4.54
N PHE A 170 3.59 -1.69 4.80
CA PHE A 170 3.86 -2.77 3.89
C PHE A 170 2.81 -2.71 2.76
N PHE A 171 3.29 -2.49 1.54
CA PHE A 171 2.51 -2.61 0.32
C PHE A 171 2.53 -4.06 -0.12
N LYS A 172 1.36 -4.69 -0.24
CA LYS A 172 1.23 -6.07 -0.67
C LYS A 172 0.40 -6.14 -1.94
N LEU A 173 1.04 -6.55 -3.02
CA LEU A 173 0.43 -6.82 -4.33
C LEU A 173 0.71 -8.27 -4.71
N GLY A 174 -0.35 -9.05 -4.90
CA GLY A 174 -0.23 -10.48 -5.14
C GLY A 174 0.65 -11.18 -4.09
N THR A 175 1.76 -11.75 -4.52
CA THR A 175 2.70 -12.48 -3.66
C THR A 175 3.87 -11.64 -3.15
N LYS A 176 4.07 -10.42 -3.68
CA LYS A 176 5.12 -9.48 -3.27
C LYS A 176 4.63 -8.62 -2.11
N SER A 177 5.47 -8.46 -1.09
CA SER A 177 5.26 -7.51 0.01
C SER A 177 6.54 -6.71 0.22
N ILE A 178 6.45 -5.39 0.14
CA ILE A 178 7.58 -4.47 0.27
C ILE A 178 7.17 -3.23 1.05
N PRO A 179 8.11 -2.54 1.70
CA PRO A 179 7.83 -1.22 2.27
C PRO A 179 7.47 -0.21 1.18
N GLY A 180 6.40 0.54 1.44
CA GLY A 180 5.95 1.64 0.60
C GLY A 180 5.57 2.84 1.45
N ILE A 181 5.60 4.03 0.85
CA ILE A 181 5.26 5.29 1.49
C ILE A 181 4.25 6.05 0.64
N VAL A 182 3.21 6.58 1.27
CA VAL A 182 2.29 7.50 0.61
C VAL A 182 2.98 8.86 0.48
N THR A 183 3.40 9.21 -0.73
CA THR A 183 4.14 10.45 -1.00
C THR A 183 3.25 11.66 -1.22
N GLU A 184 2.01 11.42 -1.67
CA GLU A 184 1.04 12.46 -1.95
C GLU A 184 -0.38 11.92 -1.83
N ILE A 185 -1.30 12.74 -1.36
CA ILE A 185 -2.75 12.55 -1.48
C ILE A 185 -3.19 13.60 -2.49
N GLU A 186 -3.59 13.17 -3.70
CA GLU A 186 -3.95 14.12 -4.77
C GLU A 186 -5.32 14.74 -4.48
N HIS A 187 -6.32 13.92 -4.25
CA HIS A 187 -7.68 14.33 -3.92
C HIS A 187 -8.48 13.18 -3.30
N THR A 188 -9.54 13.51 -2.59
CA THR A 188 -10.59 12.57 -2.17
C THR A 188 -11.71 12.56 -3.20
N ILE A 189 -12.43 11.43 -3.27
CA ILE A 189 -13.59 11.24 -4.14
C ILE A 189 -14.83 11.11 -3.27
N ASP A 190 -15.80 12.00 -3.43
CA ASP A 190 -17.08 11.91 -2.76
C ASP A 190 -17.91 10.79 -3.39
N VAL A 191 -18.18 9.73 -2.61
CA VAL A 191 -18.88 8.52 -3.11
C VAL A 191 -20.31 8.76 -3.58
N ASN A 192 -20.95 9.87 -3.17
CA ASN A 192 -22.32 10.19 -3.54
C ASN A 192 -22.42 11.05 -4.81
N THR A 193 -21.43 11.92 -5.02
CA THR A 193 -21.45 12.90 -6.12
C THR A 193 -20.40 12.64 -7.19
N GLY A 194 -19.35 11.84 -6.88
CA GLY A 194 -18.18 11.67 -7.73
C GLY A 194 -17.24 12.90 -7.74
N GLU A 195 -17.51 13.92 -6.94
CA GLU A 195 -16.71 15.14 -6.91
C GLU A 195 -15.33 14.88 -6.28
N GLU A 196 -14.30 15.41 -6.95
CA GLU A 196 -12.93 15.42 -6.44
C GLU A 196 -12.71 16.62 -5.53
N LYS A 197 -12.14 16.38 -4.34
CA LYS A 197 -11.85 17.44 -3.36
C LYS A 197 -10.39 17.35 -2.91
N PRO A 198 -9.63 18.46 -2.91
CA PRO A 198 -8.28 18.47 -2.34
C PRO A 198 -8.30 18.00 -0.89
N ALA A 199 -7.32 17.19 -0.52
CA ALA A 199 -7.19 16.69 0.85
C ALA A 199 -5.71 16.46 1.20
N ASP A 200 -5.34 16.83 2.44
CA ASP A 200 -4.00 16.56 2.98
C ASP A 200 -3.97 15.28 3.83
N LYS A 201 -5.14 14.75 4.17
CA LYS A 201 -5.32 13.55 4.99
C LYS A 201 -6.63 12.85 4.68
N LEU A 202 -6.71 11.54 5.01
CA LEU A 202 -7.91 10.73 4.87
C LEU A 202 -8.39 10.23 6.22
N LYS A 203 -9.70 10.22 6.37
CA LYS A 203 -10.42 9.56 7.47
C LYS A 203 -10.93 8.20 7.02
N LYS A 204 -11.28 7.38 7.99
CA LYS A 204 -11.91 6.07 7.75
C LYS A 204 -13.09 6.15 6.78
N ASN A 205 -13.14 5.20 5.84
CA ASN A 205 -14.14 5.09 4.78
C ASN A 205 -14.09 6.19 3.70
N GLU A 206 -13.01 6.95 3.61
CA GLU A 206 -12.80 7.86 2.50
C GLU A 206 -12.06 7.16 1.36
N ILE A 207 -12.42 7.54 0.12
CA ILE A 207 -11.76 7.12 -1.11
C ILE A 207 -10.91 8.28 -1.61
N ALA A 208 -9.69 7.98 -2.03
CA ALA A 208 -8.77 8.99 -2.57
C ALA A 208 -7.83 8.44 -3.62
N VAL A 209 -7.34 9.34 -4.47
CA VAL A 209 -6.21 9.09 -5.34
C VAL A 209 -4.93 9.51 -4.63
N VAL A 210 -3.97 8.58 -4.57
CA VAL A 210 -2.70 8.76 -3.85
C VAL A 210 -1.53 8.32 -4.71
N LYS A 211 -0.35 8.91 -4.44
CA LYS A 211 0.93 8.41 -4.97
C LYS A 211 1.64 7.60 -3.91
N ILE A 212 2.10 6.42 -4.30
CA ILE A 212 2.83 5.50 -3.43
C ILE A 212 4.18 5.21 -4.07
N ALA A 213 5.26 5.40 -3.33
CA ALA A 213 6.58 5.02 -3.75
C ALA A 213 7.09 3.83 -2.92
N PHE A 214 7.92 3.00 -3.53
CA PHE A 214 8.37 1.73 -2.97
C PHE A 214 9.85 1.75 -2.62
N SER A 215 10.25 0.93 -1.65
CA SER A 215 11.66 0.75 -1.28
C SER A 215 12.44 -0.10 -2.27
N ASP A 216 11.76 -0.85 -3.13
CA ASP A 216 12.31 -1.76 -4.13
C ASP A 216 11.38 -1.79 -5.36
N LYS A 217 11.85 -2.38 -6.45
CA LYS A 217 11.05 -2.54 -7.68
C LYS A 217 9.96 -3.59 -7.50
N ILE A 218 8.78 -3.28 -8.03
CA ILE A 218 7.61 -4.17 -8.05
C ILE A 218 7.12 -4.36 -9.48
N VAL A 219 6.63 -5.55 -9.77
CA VAL A 219 5.94 -5.83 -11.03
C VAL A 219 4.47 -5.52 -10.84
N CYS A 220 3.94 -4.60 -11.62
CA CYS A 220 2.54 -4.21 -11.57
C CYS A 220 2.02 -3.74 -12.94
N ASP A 221 0.72 -3.60 -13.05
CA ASP A 221 0.04 -2.98 -14.17
C ASP A 221 -1.20 -2.23 -13.67
N LYS A 222 -1.84 -1.46 -14.55
CA LYS A 222 -3.14 -0.85 -14.26
C LYS A 222 -4.17 -1.93 -13.96
N PHE A 223 -4.99 -1.73 -12.96
CA PHE A 223 -6.05 -2.68 -12.59
C PHE A 223 -7.00 -3.00 -13.75
N LYS A 224 -7.25 -2.02 -14.62
CA LYS A 224 -8.08 -2.20 -15.83
C LYS A 224 -7.51 -3.26 -16.77
N ASN A 225 -6.18 -3.41 -16.85
CA ASN A 225 -5.52 -4.36 -17.73
C ASN A 225 -5.41 -5.73 -17.05
N HIS A 226 -4.79 -5.75 -15.86
CA HIS A 226 -4.52 -6.98 -15.11
C HIS A 226 -4.93 -6.83 -13.64
N LYS A 227 -6.04 -7.44 -13.25
CA LYS A 227 -6.58 -7.32 -11.88
C LYS A 227 -5.55 -7.73 -10.83
N THR A 228 -4.97 -8.92 -10.94
CA THR A 228 -3.99 -9.48 -9.98
C THR A 228 -2.66 -8.73 -9.90
N LEU A 229 -2.28 -7.97 -10.94
CA LEU A 229 -1.12 -7.08 -10.94
C LEU A 229 -1.48 -5.62 -10.67
N GLY A 230 -2.77 -5.31 -10.49
CA GLY A 230 -3.27 -3.96 -10.26
C GLY A 230 -4.00 -3.76 -8.94
N GLU A 231 -4.24 -4.82 -8.16
CA GLU A 231 -4.90 -4.74 -6.85
C GLU A 231 -3.91 -4.94 -5.72
N PHE A 232 -4.07 -4.20 -4.62
CA PHE A 232 -3.16 -4.27 -3.48
C PHE A 232 -3.84 -3.92 -2.16
N ILE A 233 -3.12 -4.21 -1.07
CA ILE A 233 -3.47 -3.74 0.27
C ILE A 233 -2.27 -3.00 0.90
N LEU A 234 -2.58 -2.04 1.77
CA LEU A 234 -1.64 -1.40 2.67
C LEU A 234 -1.80 -1.99 4.07
N ILE A 235 -0.70 -2.46 4.63
CA ILE A 235 -0.65 -3.09 5.95
C ILE A 235 0.17 -2.18 6.86
N ASP A 236 -0.40 -1.80 7.99
CA ASP A 236 0.32 -1.02 9.00
C ASP A 236 1.50 -1.82 9.54
N ARG A 237 2.66 -1.16 9.66
CA ARG A 237 3.93 -1.82 10.01
C ARG A 237 4.10 -2.13 11.49
N VAL A 238 3.23 -1.60 12.33
CA VAL A 238 3.28 -1.76 13.78
C VAL A 238 2.24 -2.75 14.27
N THR A 239 1.01 -2.59 13.74
CA THR A 239 -0.15 -3.40 14.17
C THR A 239 -0.39 -4.63 13.30
N ASP A 240 0.25 -4.70 12.10
CA ASP A 240 0.00 -5.71 11.06
C ASP A 240 -1.46 -5.74 10.55
N MET A 241 -2.24 -4.69 10.86
CA MET A 241 -3.62 -4.54 10.38
C MET A 241 -3.65 -4.01 8.95
N THR A 242 -4.66 -4.44 8.18
CA THR A 242 -4.91 -3.86 6.86
C THR A 242 -5.53 -2.48 7.02
N SER A 243 -4.79 -1.45 6.61
CA SER A 243 -5.22 -0.05 6.72
C SER A 243 -5.93 0.47 5.47
N ALA A 244 -5.63 -0.10 4.29
CA ALA A 244 -6.30 0.26 3.05
C ALA A 244 -6.30 -0.90 2.05
N CYS A 245 -7.27 -0.88 1.14
CA CYS A 245 -7.20 -1.60 -0.14
C CYS A 245 -7.19 -0.58 -1.28
N GLY A 246 -6.64 -0.96 -2.42
CA GLY A 246 -6.55 -0.05 -3.55
C GLY A 246 -6.29 -0.72 -4.88
N VAL A 247 -6.43 0.08 -5.94
CA VAL A 247 -6.20 -0.32 -7.31
C VAL A 247 -5.26 0.64 -8.01
N VAL A 248 -4.39 0.10 -8.85
CA VAL A 248 -3.38 0.86 -9.59
C VAL A 248 -4.05 1.55 -10.78
N GLU A 249 -3.93 2.88 -10.83
CA GLU A 249 -4.40 3.71 -11.95
C GLU A 249 -3.28 4.00 -12.94
N GLU A 250 -2.08 4.33 -12.41
CA GLU A 250 -0.90 4.62 -13.22
C GLU A 250 0.36 3.99 -12.65
N VAL A 251 1.21 3.53 -13.55
CA VAL A 251 2.50 2.88 -13.23
C VAL A 251 3.63 3.80 -13.65
N HIS A 252 4.50 4.19 -12.70
CA HIS A 252 5.64 5.04 -12.95
C HIS A 252 6.92 4.20 -13.01
N THR A 253 7.45 4.04 -14.23
CA THR A 253 8.63 3.19 -14.51
C THR A 253 9.93 3.94 -14.41
N GLU A 254 9.91 5.28 -14.47
CA GLU A 254 11.12 6.09 -14.31
C GLU A 254 11.56 6.07 -12.85
N GLU A 255 12.87 6.10 -12.64
CA GLU A 255 13.47 6.34 -11.34
C GLU A 255 13.27 7.81 -10.93
N SER A 256 12.02 8.25 -10.80
CA SER A 256 11.73 9.41 -9.99
C SER A 256 12.02 8.99 -8.57
N GLY A 257 13.24 9.29 -8.10
CA GLY A 257 13.65 8.98 -6.74
C GLY A 257 12.57 9.45 -5.79
N LEU A 258 12.36 8.73 -4.71
CA LEU A 258 11.44 9.09 -3.61
C LEU A 258 11.56 10.56 -3.18
N TYR A 259 12.69 11.17 -3.52
CA TYR A 259 13.01 12.56 -3.27
C TYR A 259 13.96 13.08 -4.35
N GLU A 260 13.48 13.94 -5.23
CA GLU A 260 14.35 14.82 -6.00
C GLU A 260 14.96 15.85 -5.04
N GLY A 261 16.22 15.65 -4.67
CA GLY A 261 16.95 16.61 -3.86
C GLY A 261 17.77 16.01 -2.71
N ARG A 262 18.30 16.87 -1.87
CA ARG A 262 19.04 16.50 -0.66
C ARG A 262 18.10 15.90 0.39
N VAL A 263 18.51 14.77 0.99
CA VAL A 263 17.83 14.21 2.16
C VAL A 263 18.04 15.17 3.36
N ASP A 264 17.04 15.97 3.63
CA ASP A 264 17.01 16.92 4.74
C ASP A 264 16.28 16.37 5.99
N ARG A 265 16.07 17.21 7.00
CA ARG A 265 15.33 16.90 8.22
C ARG A 265 13.90 16.43 7.93
N ASN A 266 13.21 17.16 7.06
CA ASN A 266 11.80 16.89 6.78
C ASN A 266 11.62 15.56 6.04
N VAL A 267 12.48 15.30 5.05
CA VAL A 267 12.54 14.03 4.33
C VAL A 267 12.78 12.86 5.30
N ARG A 268 13.77 12.98 6.20
CA ARG A 268 14.05 11.93 7.18
C ARG A 268 12.92 11.71 8.17
N ALA A 269 12.23 12.79 8.56
CA ALA A 269 11.08 12.71 9.45
C ALA A 269 9.86 12.12 8.75
N ALA A 270 9.58 12.52 7.50
CA ALA A 270 8.47 11.99 6.69
C ALA A 270 8.60 10.49 6.44
N ILE A 271 9.81 9.99 6.15
CA ILE A 271 10.07 8.53 6.02
C ILE A 271 9.70 7.77 7.31
N LYS A 272 9.74 8.42 8.46
CA LYS A 272 9.37 7.87 9.76
C LYS A 272 7.89 8.12 10.11
N GLY A 273 7.12 8.71 9.20
CA GLY A 273 5.71 9.06 9.42
C GLY A 273 5.49 10.10 10.52
N GLN A 274 6.44 11.01 10.73
CA GLN A 274 6.38 12.00 11.81
C GLN A 274 7.07 13.32 11.47
N LYS A 275 6.73 14.41 12.20
CA LYS A 275 7.55 15.62 12.27
C LYS A 275 8.66 15.41 13.31
N ALA A 276 9.87 15.87 13.01
CA ALA A 276 10.95 15.90 13.99
C ALA A 276 10.74 17.07 14.97
N ILE A 277 10.24 16.79 16.15
CA ILE A 277 10.02 17.78 17.20
C ILE A 277 10.90 17.47 18.43
N THR A 278 11.14 18.49 19.26
CA THR A 278 11.82 18.33 20.55
C THR A 278 10.83 18.66 21.67
N ALA A 279 10.47 17.66 22.47
CA ALA A 279 9.67 17.85 23.67
C ALA A 279 10.61 17.97 24.89
N VAL A 280 10.53 19.09 25.61
CA VAL A 280 11.42 19.39 26.72
C VAL A 280 10.76 19.08 28.05
N PHE A 281 11.44 18.30 28.86
CA PHE A 281 11.08 17.91 30.22
C PHE A 281 12.12 18.49 31.17
N VAL A 282 11.69 19.22 32.21
CA VAL A 282 12.61 19.79 33.19
C VAL A 282 12.59 18.93 34.44
N ASP A 283 13.72 18.30 34.75
CA ASP A 283 13.85 17.39 35.89
C ASP A 283 13.56 18.10 37.23
N GLY A 284 12.79 17.43 38.09
CA GLY A 284 12.35 17.96 39.38
C GLY A 284 11.22 19.00 39.33
N VAL A 285 10.81 19.48 38.16
CA VAL A 285 9.70 20.43 37.99
C VAL A 285 8.41 19.66 37.72
N ASP A 286 7.32 20.08 38.37
CA ASP A 286 5.98 19.46 38.22
C ASP A 286 5.98 17.94 38.42
N GLY A 287 7.01 17.40 39.12
CA GLY A 287 7.20 15.97 39.37
C GLY A 287 7.69 15.16 38.18
N VAL A 288 8.22 15.82 37.18
CA VAL A 288 8.98 15.19 36.11
C VAL A 288 10.22 14.55 36.67
N ASN A 289 10.44 13.31 36.27
CA ASN A 289 11.69 12.60 36.54
C ASN A 289 11.95 11.67 35.34
N ARG A 290 13.10 11.01 35.33
CA ARG A 290 13.51 10.13 34.24
C ARG A 290 12.49 9.02 33.98
N GLY A 291 11.97 8.36 35.03
CA GLY A 291 11.00 7.29 34.88
C GLY A 291 9.71 7.72 34.18
N PHE A 292 9.21 8.92 34.51
CA PHE A 292 8.06 9.50 33.82
C PHE A 292 8.31 9.69 32.31
N VAL A 293 9.49 10.21 31.94
CA VAL A 293 9.82 10.45 30.52
C VAL A 293 10.06 9.12 29.78
N GLU A 294 10.61 8.10 30.45
CA GLU A 294 10.75 6.74 29.92
C GLU A 294 9.37 6.11 29.62
N ASP A 295 8.39 6.31 30.50
CA ASP A 295 7.02 5.82 30.27
C ASP A 295 6.33 6.54 29.08
N VAL A 296 6.54 7.86 28.95
CA VAL A 296 6.06 8.64 27.80
C VAL A 296 6.73 8.16 26.51
N GLU A 297 8.04 7.92 26.53
CA GLU A 297 8.78 7.38 25.39
C GLU A 297 8.22 6.03 24.96
N LYS A 298 7.98 5.12 25.91
CA LYS A 298 7.41 3.80 25.67
C LYS A 298 6.03 3.89 25.01
N ALA A 299 5.15 4.77 25.50
CA ALA A 299 3.82 4.99 24.92
C ALA A 299 3.93 5.46 23.46
N LEU A 300 4.80 6.43 23.17
CA LEU A 300 5.03 6.94 21.83
C LEU A 300 5.61 5.88 20.87
N ASN A 301 6.52 5.03 21.37
CA ASN A 301 7.09 3.94 20.57
C ASN A 301 6.04 2.86 20.25
N ILE A 302 5.15 2.54 21.19
CA ILE A 302 4.02 1.62 20.94
C ILE A 302 3.13 2.17 19.81
N ASP A 303 2.93 3.50 19.78
CA ASP A 303 2.20 4.20 18.71
C ASP A 303 3.02 4.37 17.40
N GLY A 304 4.17 3.72 17.29
CA GLY A 304 5.01 3.73 16.09
C GLY A 304 5.85 4.98 15.88
N ARG A 305 6.02 5.84 16.91
CA ARG A 305 6.88 7.02 16.81
C ARG A 305 8.35 6.64 17.03
N HIS A 306 9.24 7.22 16.21
CA HIS A 306 10.68 7.05 16.35
C HIS A 306 11.20 8.12 17.31
N THR A 307 11.38 7.76 18.57
CA THR A 307 11.78 8.65 19.65
C THR A 307 13.21 8.39 20.12
N TYR A 308 13.75 9.37 20.84
CA TYR A 308 14.99 9.22 21.60
C TYR A 308 14.94 10.08 22.87
N LEU A 309 14.97 9.42 24.04
CA LEU A 309 15.11 10.10 25.32
C LEU A 309 16.58 10.48 25.52
N TYR A 310 16.83 11.78 25.57
CA TYR A 310 18.14 12.33 25.78
C TYR A 310 18.20 13.12 27.08
N ALA A 311 19.09 12.69 27.98
CA ALA A 311 19.38 13.35 29.26
C ALA A 311 20.86 13.71 29.30
N PRO A 312 21.22 14.96 28.94
CA PRO A 312 22.62 15.40 28.83
C PRO A 312 23.30 15.45 30.18
N LYS A 313 24.60 15.13 30.18
CA LYS A 313 25.46 15.32 31.35
C LYS A 313 25.84 16.78 31.51
N GLU A 314 26.29 17.15 32.70
CA GLU A 314 26.79 18.51 32.95
C GLU A 314 28.06 18.80 32.11
N GLY A 315 28.05 19.95 31.41
CA GLY A 315 29.15 20.36 30.54
C GLY A 315 29.13 19.74 29.12
N GLU A 316 28.12 18.93 28.79
CA GLU A 316 27.94 18.39 27.44
C GLU A 316 27.34 19.43 26.49
N ASP A 317 27.83 19.51 25.25
CA ASP A 317 27.24 20.32 24.18
C ASP A 317 25.93 19.71 23.68
N PHE A 318 24.93 19.68 24.54
CA PHE A 318 23.66 19.00 24.30
C PHE A 318 22.84 19.67 23.20
N VAL A 319 23.01 20.96 22.97
CA VAL A 319 22.28 21.70 21.93
C VAL A 319 22.62 21.17 20.55
N ASN A 320 23.90 20.92 20.28
CA ASN A 320 24.33 20.33 19.02
C ASN A 320 23.82 18.89 18.88
N VAL A 321 23.81 18.09 19.95
CA VAL A 321 23.24 16.72 19.93
C VAL A 321 21.75 16.77 19.57
N VAL A 322 20.97 17.64 20.20
CA VAL A 322 19.54 17.83 19.89
C VAL A 322 19.33 18.21 18.40
N LYS A 323 20.14 19.15 17.88
CA LYS A 323 20.11 19.54 16.47
C LYS A 323 20.37 18.34 15.55
N HIS A 324 21.38 17.52 15.85
CA HIS A 324 21.69 16.32 15.05
C HIS A 324 20.58 15.28 15.09
N LEU A 325 20.01 15.00 16.27
CA LEU A 325 18.87 14.07 16.42
C LEU A 325 17.63 14.57 15.66
N SER A 326 17.35 15.87 15.75
CA SER A 326 16.29 16.52 14.99
C SER A 326 16.54 16.40 13.47
N HIS A 327 17.78 16.64 13.01
CA HIS A 327 18.16 16.45 11.61
C HIS A 327 18.05 15.00 11.15
N ALA A 328 18.18 14.03 12.07
CA ALA A 328 17.93 12.61 11.78
C ALA A 328 16.43 12.28 11.63
N GLY A 329 15.53 13.25 11.82
CA GLY A 329 14.08 13.06 11.74
C GLY A 329 13.48 12.35 12.96
N ILE A 330 14.16 12.43 14.11
CA ILE A 330 13.75 11.78 15.36
C ILE A 330 12.97 12.76 16.24
N LEU A 331 11.97 12.26 16.93
CA LEU A 331 11.27 12.97 18.00
C LEU A 331 12.12 12.87 19.27
N VAL A 332 12.64 14.00 19.73
CA VAL A 332 13.54 14.04 20.89
C VAL A 332 12.76 14.34 22.16
N LEU A 333 12.84 13.45 23.15
CA LEU A 333 12.37 13.69 24.51
C LEU A 333 13.58 14.14 25.33
N LEU A 334 13.68 15.43 25.55
CA LEU A 334 14.86 16.06 26.18
C LEU A 334 14.61 16.29 27.66
N LEU A 335 15.27 15.54 28.53
CA LEU A 335 15.22 15.69 29.97
C LEU A 335 16.42 16.52 30.46
N ILE A 336 16.19 17.75 30.93
CA ILE A 336 17.22 18.72 31.30
C ILE A 336 16.96 19.37 32.65
N SER A 337 18.01 19.95 33.22
CA SER A 337 17.91 20.81 34.39
C SER A 337 17.37 22.20 34.05
N GLN A 338 16.88 22.96 35.04
CA GLN A 338 16.45 24.34 34.86
C GLN A 338 17.56 25.25 34.31
N LYS A 339 18.85 24.95 34.60
CA LYS A 339 19.99 25.70 34.06
C LYS A 339 20.12 25.47 32.53
N GLN A 340 20.10 24.21 32.11
CA GLN A 340 20.19 23.82 30.69
C GLN A 340 18.98 24.30 29.87
N GLU A 341 17.84 24.45 30.51
CA GLU A 341 16.64 25.01 29.85
C GLU A 341 16.88 26.46 29.39
N LYS A 342 17.54 27.28 30.19
CA LYS A 342 17.89 28.65 29.82
C LYS A 342 18.88 28.70 28.66
N GLU A 343 19.82 27.75 28.63
CA GLU A 343 20.80 27.62 27.54
C GLU A 343 20.09 27.24 26.24
N LEU A 344 19.15 26.29 26.27
CA LEU A 344 18.37 25.87 25.11
C LEU A 344 17.55 27.00 24.48
N ALA A 345 16.92 27.83 25.32
CA ALA A 345 16.13 28.98 24.88
C ALA A 345 16.98 30.07 24.20
N ALA A 346 18.23 30.24 24.62
CA ALA A 346 19.16 31.21 24.03
C ALA A 346 19.59 30.81 22.60
N ASP A 347 19.65 29.51 22.28
CA ASP A 347 20.11 28.98 20.99
C ASP A 347 19.04 28.86 19.91
N LYS A 348 17.83 29.37 20.15
CA LYS A 348 16.68 29.33 19.20
C LYS A 348 16.34 27.93 18.65
N VAL A 349 16.52 26.90 19.47
CA VAL A 349 16.06 25.55 19.12
C VAL A 349 14.54 25.49 19.26
N GLU A 350 13.85 25.05 18.23
CA GLU A 350 12.41 24.81 18.30
C GLU A 350 12.10 23.65 19.26
N PHE A 351 11.35 23.94 20.31
CA PHE A 351 10.90 22.92 21.25
C PHE A 351 9.51 23.22 21.79
N THR A 352 8.82 22.19 22.27
CA THR A 352 7.51 22.30 22.92
C THR A 352 7.59 21.92 24.39
N LYS A 353 6.89 22.70 25.23
CA LYS A 353 6.62 22.40 26.64
C LYS A 353 5.12 22.35 26.92
N ASP A 354 4.30 22.60 25.95
CA ASP A 354 2.83 22.69 26.14
C ASP A 354 2.20 21.38 26.63
N TRP A 355 2.95 20.28 26.61
CA TRP A 355 2.54 19.00 27.18
C TRP A 355 2.26 19.10 28.69
N ASN A 356 2.91 20.01 29.42
CA ASN A 356 2.74 20.18 30.88
C ASN A 356 1.32 20.60 31.29
N LYS A 357 0.54 21.15 30.36
CA LYS A 357 -0.89 21.44 30.55
C LYS A 357 -1.74 20.17 30.78
N ASN A 358 -1.21 19.00 30.43
CA ASN A 358 -1.87 17.70 30.59
C ASN A 358 -1.55 16.99 31.93
N GLY A 359 -0.76 17.63 32.80
CA GLY A 359 -0.37 17.08 34.10
C GLY A 359 0.58 15.89 33.99
N LYS A 360 0.50 14.95 34.94
CA LYS A 360 1.35 13.76 35.03
C LYS A 360 0.73 12.50 34.40
N ASP A 361 -0.23 12.66 33.56
CA ASP A 361 -0.90 11.56 32.85
C ASP A 361 -0.06 11.21 31.62
N VAL A 362 0.61 10.05 31.66
CA VAL A 362 1.53 9.58 30.61
C VAL A 362 0.80 9.50 29.28
N ASP A 363 -0.40 8.94 29.27
CA ASP A 363 -1.17 8.74 28.02
C ASP A 363 -1.57 10.07 27.39
N LYS A 364 -2.04 11.03 28.21
CA LYS A 364 -2.40 12.37 27.71
C LYS A 364 -1.17 13.15 27.20
N VAL A 365 -0.04 13.03 27.88
CA VAL A 365 1.21 13.66 27.43
C VAL A 365 1.71 13.04 26.14
N ALA A 366 1.69 11.70 26.04
CA ALA A 366 2.06 11.00 24.81
C ALA A 366 1.12 11.36 23.65
N GLU A 367 -0.19 11.39 23.88
CA GLU A 367 -1.18 11.78 22.87
C GLU A 367 -0.97 13.25 22.40
N PHE A 368 -0.68 14.16 23.32
CA PHE A 368 -0.37 15.55 22.97
C PHE A 368 0.88 15.63 22.06
N ILE A 369 1.97 14.94 22.43
CA ILE A 369 3.22 14.93 21.67
C ILE A 369 2.98 14.25 20.31
N LYS A 370 2.21 13.16 20.27
CA LYS A 370 1.80 12.47 19.04
C LYS A 370 1.09 13.44 18.09
N LYS A 371 0.12 14.20 18.55
CA LYS A 371 -0.61 15.20 17.74
C LYS A 371 0.31 16.29 17.18
N GLN A 372 1.29 16.75 17.96
CA GLN A 372 2.27 17.74 17.49
C GLN A 372 3.26 17.17 16.48
N SER A 373 3.47 15.86 16.48
CA SER A 373 4.40 15.17 15.58
C SER A 373 3.76 14.68 14.28
N VAL A 374 2.49 14.95 14.04
CA VAL A 374 1.78 14.65 12.78
C VAL A 374 1.97 15.80 11.80
N TYR A 375 2.04 15.51 10.51
CA TYR A 375 1.96 16.54 9.46
C TYR A 375 0.51 17.07 9.42
N ASP A 376 0.38 18.42 9.48
CA ASP A 376 -0.91 19.09 9.29
C ASP A 376 -1.39 18.93 7.86
#